data_5eedba8adf0adedbdf1b96103313f11b
#
_entry.id   5eedba8adf0adedbdf1b96103313f11b
#
_cell.length_a   1.000
_cell.length_b   1.000
_cell.length_c   1.000
_cell.angle_alpha   90.00
_cell.angle_beta   90.00
_cell.angle_gamma   90.00
#
_symmetry.space_group_name_H-M   'P 1'
#
loop_
_entity.id
_entity.type
_entity.pdbx_description
1 polymer ?
#
loop_
_entity_poly.entity_id
_entity_poly.type
_entity_poly.pdbx_seq_one_letter_code
_entity_poly.pdbx_strand_id
1 'polypeptide(L)'
;PDRREIMVVNLHFDWVEDDKFRFQQAKELAKYLDTLTLPYVLMGDFNDQPQSRTLDLLSRGTMAAVKPRQDRFTFPSMKPTIEIDFIFAAPREDWQLNFSRVLNGKVTSDHRPFLAVVELQP
;
A
#
# COMPACT_ATOMS: atom_id res chain seq x y z
N PRO A 1 -1.19 -11.27 27.01
CA PRO A 1 -1.23 -10.54 25.74
C PRO A 1 -2.17 -11.27 24.77
N ASP A 2 -3.14 -10.54 24.25
CA ASP A 2 -4.07 -11.07 23.26
C ASP A 2 -3.26 -11.46 22.01
N ARG A 3 -3.25 -12.74 21.70
CA ARG A 3 -2.62 -13.24 20.49
C ARG A 3 -3.63 -13.11 19.35
N ARG A 4 -3.65 -11.92 18.72
CA ARG A 4 -4.42 -11.72 17.50
C ARG A 4 -3.54 -12.00 16.28
N GLU A 5 -4.06 -12.76 15.36
CA GLU A 5 -3.40 -13.01 14.08
C GLU A 5 -3.78 -11.93 13.08
N ILE A 6 -2.81 -11.51 12.29
CA ILE A 6 -3.01 -10.62 11.14
C ILE A 6 -2.38 -11.25 9.90
N MET A 7 -2.95 -10.96 8.75
CA MET A 7 -2.35 -11.32 7.47
C MET A 7 -1.52 -10.14 6.94
N VAL A 8 -0.32 -10.41 6.49
CA VAL A 8 0.50 -9.41 5.78
C VAL A 8 0.61 -9.84 4.33
N VAL A 9 0.20 -8.97 3.41
CA VAL A 9 0.24 -9.19 1.97
C VAL A 9 1.18 -8.17 1.35
N ASN A 10 2.26 -8.67 0.73
CA ASN A 10 3.21 -7.83 0.00
C ASN A 10 3.08 -8.08 -1.50
N LEU A 11 3.11 -7.03 -2.30
CA LEU A 11 2.94 -7.12 -3.75
C LEU A 11 3.96 -6.28 -4.51
N HIS A 12 4.13 -6.65 -5.76
CA HIS A 12 4.79 -5.85 -6.77
C HIS A 12 4.08 -6.10 -8.11
N PHE A 13 3.27 -5.14 -8.55
CA PHE A 13 2.49 -5.26 -9.78
C PHE A 13 3.29 -4.95 -11.03
N ASP A 14 2.75 -5.37 -12.17
CA ASP A 14 3.30 -5.08 -13.49
C ASP A 14 3.45 -3.56 -13.71
N TRP A 15 4.56 -3.14 -14.34
CA TRP A 15 4.94 -1.74 -14.51
C TRP A 15 4.65 -1.17 -15.91
N VAL A 16 4.19 -2.01 -16.84
CA VAL A 16 3.93 -1.59 -18.22
C VAL A 16 2.91 -0.46 -18.25
N GLU A 17 3.11 0.51 -19.15
CA GLU A 17 2.27 1.73 -19.25
C GLU A 17 0.78 1.39 -19.44
N ASP A 18 0.47 0.42 -20.32
CA ASP A 18 -0.88 -0.14 -20.40
C ASP A 18 -1.22 -0.92 -19.12
N ASP A 19 -2.17 -0.39 -18.34
CA ASP A 19 -2.54 -0.95 -17.03
C ASP A 19 -3.37 -2.24 -17.09
N LYS A 20 -3.63 -2.80 -18.26
CA LYS A 20 -4.52 -3.95 -18.45
C LYS A 20 -4.13 -5.15 -17.59
N PHE A 21 -2.85 -5.55 -17.63
CA PHE A 21 -2.36 -6.68 -16.83
C PHE A 21 -2.31 -6.32 -15.35
N ARG A 22 -1.83 -5.14 -15.01
CA ARG A 22 -1.79 -4.64 -13.63
C ARG A 22 -3.19 -4.63 -13.01
N PHE A 23 -4.19 -4.13 -13.72
CA PHE A 23 -5.56 -4.13 -13.23
C PHE A 23 -6.15 -5.56 -13.13
N GLN A 24 -5.76 -6.47 -14.02
CA GLN A 24 -6.14 -7.89 -13.88
C GLN A 24 -5.52 -8.52 -12.63
N GLN A 25 -4.24 -8.27 -12.36
CA GLN A 25 -3.58 -8.69 -11.11
C GLN A 25 -4.32 -8.14 -9.88
N ALA A 26 -4.69 -6.86 -9.90
CA ALA A 26 -5.45 -6.25 -8.81
C ALA A 26 -6.81 -6.90 -8.58
N LYS A 27 -7.53 -7.26 -9.64
CA LYS A 27 -8.82 -7.97 -9.53
C LYS A 27 -8.69 -9.37 -8.92
N GLU A 28 -7.67 -10.12 -9.31
CA GLU A 28 -7.44 -11.44 -8.74
C GLU A 28 -7.03 -11.34 -7.26
N LEU A 29 -6.19 -10.36 -6.92
CA LEU A 29 -5.84 -10.10 -5.53
C LEU A 29 -7.07 -9.67 -4.71
N ALA A 30 -7.92 -8.77 -5.23
CA ALA A 30 -9.13 -8.35 -4.53
C ALA A 30 -10.05 -9.53 -4.21
N LYS A 31 -10.25 -10.46 -5.15
CA LYS A 31 -11.01 -11.70 -4.89
C LYS A 31 -10.42 -12.51 -3.75
N TYR A 32 -9.10 -12.63 -3.69
CA TYR A 32 -8.43 -13.35 -2.59
C TYR A 32 -8.63 -12.61 -1.26
N LEU A 33 -8.43 -11.29 -1.23
CA LEU A 33 -8.60 -10.47 -0.03
C LEU A 33 -10.04 -10.57 0.53
N ASP A 34 -11.04 -10.65 -0.35
CA ASP A 34 -12.45 -10.83 0.03
C ASP A 34 -12.72 -12.19 0.73
N THR A 35 -11.82 -13.16 0.61
CA THR A 35 -11.94 -14.46 1.31
C THR A 35 -11.32 -14.44 2.71
N LEU A 36 -10.53 -13.43 3.04
CA LEU A 36 -9.84 -13.35 4.32
C LEU A 36 -10.81 -13.02 5.46
N THR A 37 -10.69 -13.77 6.54
CA THR A 37 -11.42 -13.53 7.79
C THR A 37 -10.56 -12.81 8.83
N LEU A 38 -9.25 -12.75 8.61
CA LEU A 38 -8.29 -12.05 9.46
C LEU A 38 -8.15 -10.59 9.01
N PRO A 39 -7.92 -9.66 9.94
CA PRO A 39 -7.43 -8.34 9.59
C PRO A 39 -6.14 -8.45 8.78
N TYR A 40 -5.96 -7.58 7.80
CA TYR A 40 -4.76 -7.63 6.96
C TYR A 40 -4.10 -6.27 6.75
N VAL A 41 -2.80 -6.32 6.45
CA VAL A 41 -2.06 -5.19 5.91
C VAL A 41 -1.59 -5.55 4.50
N LEU A 42 -1.98 -4.76 3.52
CA LEU A 42 -1.59 -4.87 2.12
C LEU A 42 -0.56 -3.78 1.82
N MET A 43 0.61 -4.15 1.32
CA MET A 43 1.68 -3.20 1.05
C MET A 43 2.52 -3.59 -0.16
N GLY A 44 3.24 -2.64 -0.72
CA GLY A 44 4.22 -2.88 -1.78
C GLY A 44 4.23 -1.82 -2.86
N ASP A 45 4.85 -2.19 -3.98
CA ASP A 45 4.88 -1.40 -5.21
C ASP A 45 3.67 -1.75 -6.10
N PHE A 46 2.74 -0.82 -6.18
CA PHE A 46 1.54 -0.98 -6.99
C PHE A 46 1.77 -0.61 -8.47
N ASN A 47 2.93 -0.01 -8.78
CA ASN A 47 3.26 0.50 -10.12
C ASN A 47 2.13 1.34 -10.74
N ASP A 48 1.35 2.00 -9.89
CA ASP A 48 0.24 2.85 -10.28
C ASP A 48 0.14 4.05 -9.34
N GLN A 49 -0.41 5.14 -9.81
CA GLN A 49 -0.52 6.38 -9.05
C GLN A 49 -1.88 6.50 -8.36
N PRO A 50 -2.00 7.38 -7.35
CA PRO A 50 -3.29 7.70 -6.74
C PRO A 50 -4.36 7.99 -7.79
N GLN A 51 -5.61 7.61 -7.54
CA GLN A 51 -6.77 7.78 -8.42
C GLN A 51 -6.80 6.84 -9.65
N SER A 52 -5.83 5.93 -9.79
CA SER A 52 -5.95 4.86 -10.77
C SER A 52 -7.05 3.86 -10.35
N ARG A 53 -7.61 3.15 -11.34
CA ARG A 53 -8.60 2.11 -11.06
C ARG A 53 -8.05 0.96 -10.21
N THR A 54 -6.74 0.69 -10.27
CA THR A 54 -6.04 -0.29 -9.44
C THR A 54 -6.08 0.11 -7.98
N LEU A 55 -5.67 1.34 -7.67
CA LEU A 55 -5.68 1.86 -6.30
C LEU A 55 -7.12 2.03 -5.78
N ASP A 56 -8.03 2.53 -6.63
CA ASP A 56 -9.45 2.67 -6.27
C ASP A 56 -10.07 1.33 -5.87
N LEU A 57 -9.74 0.24 -6.59
CA LEU A 57 -10.22 -1.09 -6.27
C LEU A 57 -9.68 -1.60 -4.92
N LEU A 58 -8.35 -1.52 -4.71
CA LEU A 58 -7.69 -2.16 -3.57
C LEU A 58 -7.73 -1.34 -2.28
N SER A 59 -8.03 -0.04 -2.36
CA SER A 59 -8.18 0.81 -1.18
C SER A 59 -9.57 0.79 -0.55
N ARG A 60 -10.56 0.19 -1.22
CA ARG A 60 -11.95 0.13 -0.70
C ARG A 60 -12.01 -0.61 0.62
N GLY A 61 -12.69 -0.02 1.60
CA GLY A 61 -12.84 -0.61 2.93
C GLY A 61 -11.55 -0.68 3.75
N THR A 62 -10.48 0.02 3.31
CA THR A 62 -9.21 0.03 4.01
C THR A 62 -8.92 1.37 4.69
N MET A 63 -8.09 1.34 5.70
CA MET A 63 -7.38 2.51 6.23
C MET A 63 -6.09 2.67 5.43
N ALA A 64 -5.88 3.80 4.78
CA ALA A 64 -4.67 4.10 4.04
C ALA A 64 -3.63 4.77 4.95
N ALA A 65 -2.38 4.33 4.88
CA ALA A 65 -1.27 5.08 5.45
C ALA A 65 -1.02 6.33 4.59
N VAL A 66 -1.43 7.50 5.09
CA VAL A 66 -1.38 8.76 4.35
C VAL A 66 0.03 9.33 4.37
N LYS A 67 0.57 9.67 3.21
CA LYS A 67 1.85 10.35 3.09
C LYS A 67 1.69 11.87 3.21
N PRO A 68 2.65 12.58 3.85
CA PRO A 68 2.68 14.04 3.84
C PRO A 68 2.68 14.57 2.40
N ARG A 69 1.88 15.59 2.12
CA ARG A 69 1.66 16.10 0.75
C ARG A 69 2.96 16.49 0.04
N GLN A 70 3.92 17.07 0.75
CA GLN A 70 5.20 17.53 0.20
C GLN A 70 6.22 16.39 -0.01
N ASP A 71 6.06 15.25 0.69
CA ASP A 71 7.02 14.13 0.70
C ASP A 71 6.36 12.80 0.31
N ARG A 72 5.33 12.85 -0.55
CA ARG A 72 4.57 11.64 -0.90
C ARG A 72 5.20 10.78 -1.99
N PHE A 73 6.13 11.32 -2.76
CA PHE A 73 6.71 10.61 -3.89
C PHE A 73 7.75 9.59 -3.45
N THR A 74 7.67 8.39 -4.00
CA THR A 74 8.52 7.25 -3.64
C THR A 74 9.51 6.85 -4.73
N PHE A 75 9.26 7.25 -5.98
CA PHE A 75 10.09 6.89 -7.14
C PHE A 75 10.34 8.07 -8.10
N PRO A 76 11.51 8.14 -8.74
CA PRO A 76 12.76 7.45 -8.39
C PRO A 76 13.40 8.04 -7.12
N SER A 77 14.20 7.26 -6.41
CA SER A 77 14.72 7.63 -5.07
C SER A 77 15.54 8.90 -5.04
N MET A 78 16.35 9.15 -6.09
CA MET A 78 17.24 10.32 -6.18
C MET A 78 16.47 11.63 -6.36
N LYS A 79 15.43 11.63 -7.18
CA LYS A 79 14.56 12.78 -7.47
C LYS A 79 13.12 12.29 -7.66
N PRO A 80 12.41 12.02 -6.57
CA PRO A 80 11.09 11.41 -6.66
C PRO A 80 10.07 12.34 -7.31
N THR A 81 9.28 11.75 -8.22
CA THR A 81 8.28 12.46 -9.01
C THR A 81 6.93 11.76 -9.04
N ILE A 82 6.86 10.48 -8.65
CA ILE A 82 5.63 9.69 -8.63
C ILE A 82 5.46 8.94 -7.31
N GLU A 83 4.20 8.66 -6.98
CA GLU A 83 3.78 7.93 -5.80
C GLU A 83 3.20 6.58 -6.24
N ILE A 84 3.96 5.49 -6.00
CA ILE A 84 3.60 4.13 -6.47
C ILE A 84 3.69 3.07 -5.38
N ASP A 85 4.21 3.40 -4.21
CA ASP A 85 4.29 2.52 -3.04
C ASP A 85 3.23 2.88 -2.02
N PHE A 86 2.44 1.91 -1.57
CA PHE A 86 1.32 2.14 -0.66
C PHE A 86 1.25 1.09 0.44
N ILE A 87 0.58 1.48 1.53
CA ILE A 87 0.24 0.61 2.66
C ILE A 87 -1.23 0.84 3.01
N PHE A 88 -2.01 -0.22 2.99
CA PHE A 88 -3.42 -0.25 3.37
C PHE A 88 -3.65 -1.28 4.47
N ALA A 89 -4.60 -1.03 5.36
CA ALA A 89 -4.99 -1.98 6.39
C ALA A 89 -6.51 -2.16 6.41
N ALA A 90 -6.98 -3.39 6.53
CA ALA A 90 -8.39 -3.73 6.49
C ALA A 90 -8.78 -4.74 7.58
N PRO A 91 -10.05 -4.73 8.03
CA PRO A 91 -11.07 -3.72 7.71
C PRO A 91 -10.72 -2.34 8.30
N ARG A 92 -11.17 -1.27 7.68
CA ARG A 92 -10.79 0.11 8.04
C ARG A 92 -11.04 0.46 9.50
N GLU A 93 -12.16 0.02 10.04
CA GLU A 93 -12.62 0.31 11.39
C GLU A 93 -11.76 -0.30 12.49
N ASP A 94 -11.01 -1.35 12.16
CA ASP A 94 -10.17 -2.07 13.13
C ASP A 94 -8.76 -1.47 13.25
N TRP A 95 -8.41 -0.50 12.40
CA TRP A 95 -7.04 0.01 12.35
C TRP A 95 -6.94 1.50 12.64
N GLN A 96 -5.89 1.86 13.36
CA GLN A 96 -5.47 3.24 13.58
C GLN A 96 -4.09 3.48 12.98
N LEU A 97 -3.96 4.55 12.20
CA LEU A 97 -2.66 5.04 11.73
C LEU A 97 -2.05 5.95 12.79
N ASN A 98 -0.94 5.54 13.39
CA ASN A 98 -0.22 6.33 14.37
C ASN A 98 0.82 7.24 13.71
N PHE A 99 1.45 6.75 12.65
CA PHE A 99 2.51 7.49 11.97
C PHE A 99 2.76 6.92 10.57
N SER A 100 3.11 7.80 9.63
CA SER A 100 3.61 7.40 8.31
C SER A 100 4.50 8.46 7.69
N ARG A 101 5.52 8.03 6.96
CA ARG A 101 6.36 8.93 6.16
C ARG A 101 7.17 8.18 5.10
N VAL A 102 7.56 8.90 4.05
CA VAL A 102 8.58 8.46 3.09
C VAL A 102 9.96 8.84 3.65
N LEU A 103 10.87 7.88 3.69
CA LEU A 103 12.21 8.05 4.19
C LEU A 103 13.16 8.53 3.07
N ASN A 104 14.15 9.33 3.44
CA ASN A 104 15.14 9.81 2.49
C ASN A 104 16.25 8.75 2.28
N GLY A 105 15.97 7.72 1.47
CA GLY A 105 16.92 6.65 1.16
C GLY A 105 17.35 6.68 -0.30
N LYS A 106 18.38 7.48 -0.62
CA LYS A 106 18.77 7.74 -2.01
C LYS A 106 19.59 6.63 -2.68
N VAL A 107 20.26 5.78 -1.91
CA VAL A 107 21.29 4.85 -2.43
C VAL A 107 21.00 3.37 -2.15
N THR A 108 20.02 3.04 -1.35
CA THR A 108 19.70 1.66 -0.96
C THR A 108 18.76 0.95 -1.93
N SER A 109 18.02 1.71 -2.71
CA SER A 109 17.05 1.26 -3.72
C SER A 109 16.78 2.39 -4.69
N ASP A 110 16.22 2.10 -5.84
CA ASP A 110 15.64 3.08 -6.78
C ASP A 110 14.28 3.61 -6.29
N HIS A 111 13.69 3.00 -5.24
CA HIS A 111 12.56 3.54 -4.48
C HIS A 111 13.00 4.15 -3.17
N ARG A 112 12.27 5.15 -2.67
CA ARG A 112 12.35 5.62 -1.29
C ARG A 112 11.52 4.71 -0.39
N PRO A 113 12.05 4.29 0.78
CA PRO A 113 11.27 3.50 1.72
C PRO A 113 10.03 4.25 2.21
N PHE A 114 8.89 3.59 2.24
CA PHE A 114 7.67 4.09 2.87
C PHE A 114 7.42 3.35 4.18
N LEU A 115 7.36 4.09 5.29
CA LEU A 115 7.16 3.57 6.63
C LEU A 115 5.78 3.96 7.16
N ALA A 116 5.08 3.02 7.77
CA ALA A 116 3.88 3.27 8.56
C ALA A 116 3.93 2.52 9.89
N VAL A 117 3.38 3.13 10.93
CA VAL A 117 3.07 2.49 12.21
C VAL A 117 1.56 2.46 12.36
N VAL A 118 1.02 1.26 12.36
CA VAL A 118 -0.43 1.01 12.45
C VAL A 118 -0.74 0.18 13.68
N GLU A 119 -1.90 0.40 14.26
CA GLU A 119 -2.36 -0.30 15.45
C GLU A 119 -3.71 -0.95 15.19
N LEU A 120 -3.79 -2.25 15.48
CA LEU A 120 -5.05 -2.99 15.45
C LEU A 120 -5.81 -2.72 16.76
N GLN A 121 -6.98 -2.13 16.63
CA GLN A 121 -7.83 -1.76 17.76
C GLN A 121 -8.42 -2.99 18.44
N PRO A 122 -8.77 -2.91 19.75
CA PRO A 122 -9.35 -4.02 20.52
C PRO A 122 -10.63 -4.58 19.91
#